data_21bddd5177fc6bb3643ccecc50ef0646
#
_entry.id   21bddd5177fc6bb3643ccecc50ef0646
#
_cell.length_a   1.000
_cell.length_b   1.000
_cell.length_c   1.000
_cell.angle_alpha   90.00
_cell.angle_beta   90.00
_cell.angle_gamma   90.00
#
_symmetry.space_group_name_H-M   'P 1'
#
loop_
_entity.id
_entity.type
_entity.pdbx_description
1 polymer ?
#
loop_
_entity_poly.entity_id
_entity_poly.type
_entity_poly.pdbx_seq_one_letter_code
_entity_poly.pdbx_strand_id
1 'polypeptide(L)'
;GTNFMLGTISFVSNSVTNILQLALSLDYAIIFCNHFKEEHQTMPLKEAVIESLSKSIPEISSSSLTTVGGLVAMLFMQFRIGSDMAVCLIKSILFAMLSVFVVMPGLLMLFGPYMDKTKHRNFVPEIPFVGRFAWRTRKVIPVIFLVVILIGDHFSNLCPYAYGYDVIKVPKMNESLIADQMIEENFTKSNLCLLYTSPSPRD
;
A
#
# COMPACT_ATOMS: atom_id res chain seq x y z
N GLY A 1 6.62 6.78 14.66
CA GLY A 1 5.84 6.95 15.46
C GLY A 1 4.68 6.25 16.13
N THR A 2 3.47 6.31 15.57
CA THR A 2 2.25 5.79 16.23
C THR A 2 2.19 4.27 16.43
N ASN A 3 3.08 3.52 15.80
CA ASN A 3 3.19 2.06 15.97
C ASN A 3 3.58 1.66 17.40
N PHE A 4 4.23 2.55 18.14
CA PHE A 4 4.58 2.33 19.56
C PHE A 4 3.36 1.99 20.44
N MET A 5 2.17 2.50 20.11
CA MET A 5 0.94 2.22 20.86
C MET A 5 0.40 0.80 20.68
N LEU A 6 0.89 0.05 19.69
CA LEU A 6 0.44 -1.31 19.38
C LEU A 6 1.33 -2.41 20.03
N GLY A 7 2.34 -2.03 20.81
CA GLY A 7 3.26 -2.97 21.47
C GLY A 7 4.34 -3.51 20.52
N THR A 8 4.62 -4.81 20.61
CA THR A 8 5.63 -5.48 19.77
C THR A 8 5.09 -5.76 18.38
N ILE A 9 5.65 -5.08 17.37
CA ILE A 9 5.27 -5.22 15.95
C ILE A 9 6.45 -5.82 15.20
N SER A 10 6.16 -6.69 14.23
CA SER A 10 7.16 -7.24 13.32
C SER A 10 7.87 -6.12 12.55
N PHE A 11 9.18 -6.26 12.38
CA PHE A 11 9.99 -5.35 11.55
C PHE A 11 9.43 -5.22 10.12
N VAL A 12 8.98 -6.34 9.53
CA VAL A 12 8.37 -6.38 8.20
C VAL A 12 7.11 -5.53 8.17
N SER A 13 6.21 -5.69 9.14
CA SER A 13 4.96 -4.92 9.24
C SER A 13 5.24 -3.42 9.34
N ASN A 14 6.25 -3.02 10.11
CA ASN A 14 6.62 -1.60 10.26
C ASN A 14 7.15 -1.01 8.94
N SER A 15 8.00 -1.74 8.22
CA SER A 15 8.60 -1.29 6.97
C SER A 15 7.55 -1.14 5.86
N VAL A 16 6.70 -2.16 5.68
CA VAL A 16 5.62 -2.15 4.69
C VAL A 16 4.61 -1.04 4.98
N THR A 17 4.25 -0.85 6.25
CA THR A 17 3.32 0.19 6.69
C THR A 17 3.81 1.59 6.32
N ASN A 18 5.08 1.90 6.56
CA ASN A 18 5.63 3.22 6.26
C ASN A 18 5.64 3.52 4.74
N ILE A 19 6.02 2.52 3.93
CA ILE A 19 6.04 2.67 2.47
C ILE A 19 4.63 2.85 1.93
N LEU A 20 3.68 2.01 2.37
CA LEU A 20 2.30 2.06 1.91
C LEU A 20 1.61 3.36 2.37
N GLN A 21 1.85 3.82 3.59
CA GLN A 21 1.32 5.09 4.08
C GLN A 21 1.78 6.27 3.22
N LEU A 22 3.06 6.30 2.83
CA LEU A 22 3.58 7.34 1.95
C LEU A 22 2.92 7.28 0.57
N ALA A 23 2.85 6.10 -0.04
CA ALA A 23 2.24 5.90 -1.34
C ALA A 23 0.76 6.34 -1.36
N LEU A 24 -0.04 5.88 -0.39
CA LEU A 24 -1.45 6.25 -0.30
C LEU A 24 -1.67 7.74 -0.02
N SER A 25 -0.82 8.36 0.81
CA SER A 25 -0.89 9.80 1.05
C SER A 25 -0.66 10.60 -0.23
N LEU A 26 0.28 10.16 -1.07
CA LEU A 26 0.54 10.79 -2.38
C LEU A 26 -0.65 10.60 -3.33
N ASP A 27 -1.23 9.40 -3.40
CA ASP A 27 -2.39 9.13 -4.26
C ASP A 27 -3.58 10.02 -3.86
N TYR A 28 -3.89 10.11 -2.58
CA TYR A 28 -4.97 10.96 -2.09
C TYR A 28 -4.70 12.45 -2.34
N ALA A 29 -3.45 12.87 -2.17
CA ALA A 29 -3.04 14.25 -2.47
C ALA A 29 -3.20 14.57 -3.97
N ILE A 30 -2.88 13.63 -4.86
CA ILE A 30 -3.02 13.80 -6.31
C ILE A 30 -4.50 13.93 -6.69
N ILE A 31 -5.39 13.08 -6.13
CA ILE A 31 -6.83 13.17 -6.38
C ILE A 31 -7.35 14.55 -5.96
N PHE A 32 -6.98 14.99 -4.75
CA PHE A 32 -7.37 16.30 -4.25
C PHE A 32 -6.86 17.46 -5.13
N CYS A 33 -5.59 17.41 -5.53
CA CYS A 33 -4.98 18.40 -6.41
C CYS A 33 -5.63 18.44 -7.81
N ASN A 34 -6.06 17.29 -8.34
CA ASN A 34 -6.76 17.25 -9.62
C ASN A 34 -8.11 17.94 -9.53
N HIS A 35 -8.92 17.68 -8.51
CA HIS A 35 -10.16 18.40 -8.28
C HIS A 35 -9.91 19.89 -8.07
N PHE A 36 -8.91 20.25 -7.28
CA PHE A 36 -8.56 21.66 -7.09
C PHE A 36 -8.18 22.35 -8.40
N LYS A 37 -7.37 21.70 -9.24
CA LYS A 37 -6.97 22.25 -10.53
C LYS A 37 -8.16 22.48 -11.46
N GLU A 38 -9.15 21.60 -11.44
CA GLU A 38 -10.37 21.71 -12.23
C GLU A 38 -11.24 22.88 -11.73
N GLU A 39 -11.53 22.95 -10.44
CA GLU A 39 -12.37 23.97 -9.85
C GLU A 39 -11.73 25.37 -9.88
N HIS A 40 -10.44 25.45 -9.69
CA HIS A 40 -9.70 26.73 -9.68
C HIS A 40 -9.67 27.44 -11.04
N GLN A 41 -10.06 26.75 -12.12
CA GLN A 41 -10.24 27.42 -13.43
C GLN A 41 -11.50 28.29 -13.49
N THR A 42 -12.48 27.99 -12.68
CA THR A 42 -13.81 28.63 -12.71
C THR A 42 -14.13 29.44 -11.47
N MET A 43 -13.45 29.18 -10.37
CA MET A 43 -13.74 29.75 -9.05
C MET A 43 -12.52 30.39 -8.39
N PRO A 44 -12.73 31.37 -7.47
CA PRO A 44 -11.64 31.92 -6.68
C PRO A 44 -11.02 30.86 -5.76
N LEU A 45 -9.75 31.06 -5.39
CA LEU A 45 -8.94 30.10 -4.65
C LEU A 45 -9.63 29.45 -3.46
N LYS A 46 -10.27 30.24 -2.60
CA LYS A 46 -10.92 29.75 -1.38
C LYS A 46 -12.11 28.81 -1.68
N GLU A 47 -12.95 29.20 -2.62
CA GLU A 47 -14.11 28.43 -3.04
C GLU A 47 -13.68 27.14 -3.76
N ALA A 48 -12.68 27.23 -4.61
CA ALA A 48 -12.10 26.08 -5.30
C ALA A 48 -11.55 25.03 -4.31
N VAL A 49 -10.89 25.45 -3.24
CA VAL A 49 -10.39 24.52 -2.19
C VAL A 49 -11.54 23.84 -1.45
N ILE A 50 -12.60 24.59 -1.10
CA ILE A 50 -13.77 24.03 -0.39
C ILE A 50 -14.51 23.03 -1.29
N GLU A 51 -14.76 23.39 -2.55
CA GLU A 51 -15.45 22.52 -3.50
C GLU A 51 -14.63 21.26 -3.81
N SER A 52 -13.34 21.42 -4.02
CA SER A 52 -12.43 20.28 -4.22
C SER A 52 -12.42 19.32 -3.03
N LEU A 53 -12.44 19.84 -1.81
CA LEU A 53 -12.52 19.03 -0.61
C LEU A 53 -13.84 18.25 -0.57
N SER A 54 -14.94 18.92 -0.85
CA SER A 54 -16.27 18.30 -0.88
C SER A 54 -16.36 17.14 -1.89
N LYS A 55 -15.71 17.28 -3.06
CA LYS A 55 -15.67 16.24 -4.09
C LYS A 55 -14.68 15.12 -3.78
N SER A 56 -13.55 15.46 -3.17
CA SER A 56 -12.49 14.48 -2.86
C SER A 56 -12.84 13.59 -1.67
N ILE A 57 -13.59 14.07 -0.66
CA ILE A 57 -13.95 13.29 0.52
C ILE A 57 -14.67 11.99 0.15
N PRO A 58 -15.77 11.97 -0.61
CA PRO A 58 -16.46 10.73 -0.94
C PRO A 58 -15.61 9.79 -1.81
N GLU A 59 -14.82 10.33 -2.74
CA GLU A 59 -13.98 9.54 -3.63
C GLU A 59 -12.85 8.84 -2.85
N ILE A 60 -12.08 9.59 -2.07
CA ILE A 60 -10.98 9.05 -1.25
C ILE A 60 -11.53 8.10 -0.18
N SER A 61 -12.65 8.45 0.47
CA SER A 61 -13.24 7.62 1.52
C SER A 61 -13.76 6.30 0.99
N SER A 62 -14.40 6.27 -0.19
CA SER A 62 -14.90 5.03 -0.79
C SER A 62 -13.75 4.10 -1.22
N SER A 63 -12.69 4.65 -1.80
CA SER A 63 -11.49 3.91 -2.15
C SER A 63 -10.80 3.33 -0.90
N SER A 64 -10.61 4.17 0.13
CA SER A 64 -10.02 3.76 1.40
C SER A 64 -10.84 2.68 2.10
N LEU A 65 -12.18 2.78 2.07
CA LEU A 65 -13.07 1.80 2.67
C LEU A 65 -12.94 0.43 1.99
N THR A 66 -12.80 0.41 0.67
CA THR A 66 -12.57 -0.83 -0.09
C THR A 66 -11.26 -1.49 0.33
N THR A 67 -10.18 -0.71 0.46
CA THR A 67 -8.87 -1.21 0.90
C THR A 67 -8.92 -1.70 2.34
N VAL A 68 -9.56 -0.95 3.24
CA VAL A 68 -9.77 -1.36 4.64
C VAL A 68 -10.58 -2.65 4.70
N GLY A 69 -11.63 -2.79 3.88
CA GLY A 69 -12.43 -4.02 3.80
C GLY A 69 -11.58 -5.25 3.43
N GLY A 70 -10.67 -5.12 2.47
CA GLY A 70 -9.70 -6.17 2.13
C GLY A 70 -8.74 -6.49 3.29
N LEU A 71 -8.25 -5.47 4.01
CA LEU A 71 -7.37 -5.66 5.15
C LEU A 71 -8.09 -6.27 6.37
N VAL A 72 -9.37 -5.99 6.54
CA VAL A 72 -10.20 -6.64 7.58
C VAL A 72 -10.26 -8.16 7.34
N ALA A 73 -10.29 -8.62 6.09
CA ALA A 73 -10.20 -10.05 5.80
C ALA A 73 -8.88 -10.67 6.30
N MET A 74 -7.77 -9.93 6.31
CA MET A 74 -6.51 -10.41 6.88
C MET A 74 -6.54 -10.59 8.39
N LEU A 75 -7.43 -9.91 9.12
CA LEU A 75 -7.60 -10.12 10.57
C LEU A 75 -8.08 -11.53 10.93
N PHE A 76 -8.78 -12.18 10.00
CA PHE A 76 -9.26 -13.55 10.17
C PHE A 76 -8.22 -14.62 9.82
N MET A 77 -7.03 -14.21 9.37
CA MET A 77 -5.94 -15.17 9.12
C MET A 77 -5.44 -15.78 10.44
N GLN A 78 -5.17 -17.07 10.41
CA GLN A 78 -4.65 -17.80 11.57
C GLN A 78 -3.19 -17.44 11.91
N PHE A 79 -2.46 -16.79 11.00
CA PHE A 79 -1.09 -16.35 11.22
C PHE A 79 -1.05 -15.00 11.91
N ARG A 80 -0.36 -14.92 13.03
CA ARG A 80 -0.20 -13.70 13.83
C ARG A 80 0.38 -12.52 13.04
N ILE A 81 1.28 -12.79 12.08
CA ILE A 81 1.87 -11.77 11.21
C ILE A 81 0.79 -11.09 10.35
N GLY A 82 -0.22 -11.85 9.88
CA GLY A 82 -1.32 -11.29 9.07
C GLY A 82 -2.15 -10.28 9.85
N SER A 83 -2.54 -10.61 11.08
CA SER A 83 -3.33 -9.72 11.93
C SER A 83 -2.53 -8.47 12.35
N ASP A 84 -1.24 -8.62 12.69
CA ASP A 84 -0.36 -7.49 13.03
C ASP A 84 -0.22 -6.51 11.85
N MET A 85 0.00 -7.05 10.64
CA MET A 85 0.06 -6.24 9.42
C MET A 85 -1.27 -5.53 9.15
N ALA A 86 -2.39 -6.23 9.24
CA ALA A 86 -3.71 -5.68 8.97
C ALA A 86 -4.02 -4.48 9.88
N VAL A 87 -3.80 -4.60 11.18
CA VAL A 87 -4.03 -3.50 12.14
C VAL A 87 -3.13 -2.30 11.84
N CYS A 88 -1.84 -2.55 11.57
CA CYS A 88 -0.89 -1.48 11.24
C CYS A 88 -1.28 -0.75 9.95
N LEU A 89 -1.69 -1.48 8.92
CA LEU A 89 -2.06 -0.92 7.63
C LEU A 89 -3.39 -0.16 7.69
N ILE A 90 -4.42 -0.71 8.34
CA ILE A 90 -5.71 -0.03 8.53
C ILE A 90 -5.51 1.32 9.24
N LYS A 91 -4.75 1.31 10.35
CA LYS A 91 -4.40 2.54 11.05
C LYS A 91 -3.72 3.54 10.13
N SER A 92 -2.75 3.10 9.32
CA SER A 92 -1.99 3.96 8.43
C SER A 92 -2.84 4.58 7.33
N ILE A 93 -3.79 3.83 6.76
CA ILE A 93 -4.75 4.34 5.78
C ILE A 93 -5.61 5.46 6.39
N LEU A 94 -6.14 5.24 7.60
CA LEU A 94 -6.94 6.24 8.27
C LEU A 94 -6.15 7.52 8.58
N PHE A 95 -4.90 7.38 9.03
CA PHE A 95 -4.03 8.54 9.25
C PHE A 95 -3.63 9.24 7.95
N ALA A 96 -3.37 8.51 6.88
CA ALA A 96 -3.08 9.09 5.57
C ALA A 96 -4.26 9.92 5.05
N MET A 97 -5.47 9.36 5.11
CA MET A 97 -6.69 10.03 4.72
C MET A 97 -6.95 11.31 5.54
N LEU A 98 -6.87 11.20 6.87
CA LEU A 98 -7.05 12.35 7.76
C LEU A 98 -6.00 13.44 7.52
N SER A 99 -4.74 13.04 7.33
CA SER A 99 -3.64 13.97 7.04
C SER A 99 -3.89 14.74 5.75
N VAL A 100 -4.34 14.08 4.69
CA VAL A 100 -4.64 14.75 3.43
C VAL A 100 -5.81 15.73 3.58
N PHE A 101 -6.89 15.35 4.24
CA PHE A 101 -8.05 16.25 4.42
C PHE A 101 -7.77 17.48 5.29
N VAL A 102 -6.80 17.39 6.20
CA VAL A 102 -6.45 18.51 7.08
C VAL A 102 -5.30 19.35 6.50
N VAL A 103 -4.26 18.70 6.01
CA VAL A 103 -3.02 19.38 5.58
C VAL A 103 -3.15 19.97 4.18
N MET A 104 -3.74 19.23 3.23
CA MET A 104 -3.79 19.66 1.83
C MET A 104 -4.57 20.95 1.59
N PRO A 105 -5.75 21.19 2.18
CA PRO A 105 -6.44 22.47 2.05
C PRO A 105 -5.59 23.64 2.53
N GLY A 106 -4.91 23.46 3.67
CA GLY A 106 -4.01 24.47 4.21
C GLY A 106 -2.84 24.78 3.29
N LEU A 107 -2.20 23.74 2.74
CA LEU A 107 -1.10 23.89 1.78
C LEU A 107 -1.56 24.60 0.49
N LEU A 108 -2.72 24.22 -0.05
CA LEU A 108 -3.24 24.85 -1.27
C LEU A 108 -3.62 26.31 -1.04
N MET A 109 -4.16 26.68 0.11
CA MET A 109 -4.41 28.07 0.45
C MET A 109 -3.13 28.88 0.60
N LEU A 110 -2.07 28.27 1.13
CA LEU A 110 -0.77 28.93 1.33
C LEU A 110 0.00 29.08 0.00
N PHE A 111 0.02 28.04 -0.81
CA PHE A 111 0.82 27.99 -2.05
C PHE A 111 0.03 28.32 -3.31
N GLY A 112 -1.29 28.38 -3.26
CA GLY A 112 -2.16 28.67 -4.41
C GLY A 112 -1.76 29.95 -5.17
N PRO A 113 -1.49 31.09 -4.48
CA PRO A 113 -1.06 32.32 -5.16
C PRO A 113 0.26 32.19 -5.90
N TYR A 114 1.14 31.29 -5.47
CA TYR A 114 2.41 31.00 -6.14
C TYR A 114 2.21 30.09 -7.34
N MET A 115 1.26 29.14 -7.26
CA MET A 115 0.92 28.24 -8.38
C MET A 115 0.38 29.01 -9.58
N ASP A 116 -0.41 30.08 -9.35
CA ASP A 116 -0.93 30.92 -10.43
C ASP A 116 0.16 31.67 -11.18
N LYS A 117 1.26 32.03 -10.49
CA LYS A 117 2.40 32.71 -11.10
C LYS A 117 3.29 31.79 -11.92
N THR A 118 3.27 30.48 -11.63
CA THR A 118 4.12 29.46 -12.25
C THR A 118 3.35 28.53 -13.17
N LYS A 119 2.35 29.04 -13.90
CA LYS A 119 1.59 28.24 -14.87
C LYS A 119 2.52 27.66 -15.92
N HIS A 120 2.87 26.37 -15.77
CA HIS A 120 3.59 25.61 -16.79
C HIS A 120 2.60 24.88 -17.69
N ARG A 121 3.02 24.73 -18.96
CA ARG A 121 2.28 23.94 -19.96
C ARG A 121 2.11 22.50 -19.45
N ASN A 122 0.89 21.96 -19.55
CA ASN A 122 0.62 20.57 -19.17
C ASN A 122 1.60 19.63 -19.87
N PHE A 123 2.39 18.88 -19.09
CA PHE A 123 3.37 17.95 -19.62
C PHE A 123 2.71 16.67 -20.14
N VAL A 124 1.53 16.34 -19.60
CA VAL A 124 0.74 15.18 -20.03
C VAL A 124 -0.27 15.66 -21.08
N PRO A 125 -0.13 15.28 -22.36
CA PRO A 125 -1.09 15.62 -23.38
C PRO A 125 -2.41 14.90 -23.11
N GLU A 126 -3.52 15.56 -23.45
CA GLU A 126 -4.82 14.89 -23.49
C GLU A 126 -4.81 13.80 -24.56
N ILE A 127 -5.04 12.56 -24.17
CA ILE A 127 -5.05 11.40 -25.08
C ILE A 127 -6.48 10.92 -25.27
N PRO A 128 -7.28 11.56 -26.15
CA PRO A 128 -8.67 11.20 -26.37
C PRO A 128 -8.85 9.79 -26.98
N PHE A 129 -7.78 9.24 -27.54
CA PHE A 129 -7.77 7.88 -28.06
C PHE A 129 -8.00 6.83 -26.97
N VAL A 130 -7.37 6.98 -25.80
CA VAL A 130 -7.50 6.03 -24.68
C VAL A 130 -8.94 5.99 -24.18
N GLY A 131 -9.58 7.16 -24.04
CA GLY A 131 -10.98 7.23 -23.61
C GLY A 131 -11.93 6.56 -24.60
N ARG A 132 -11.73 6.79 -25.92
CA ARG A 132 -12.53 6.15 -26.97
C ARG A 132 -12.30 4.64 -27.02
N PHE A 133 -11.07 4.19 -26.86
CA PHE A 133 -10.73 2.77 -26.81
C PHE A 133 -11.38 2.09 -25.60
N ALA A 134 -11.25 2.68 -24.41
CA ALA A 134 -11.87 2.17 -23.19
C ALA A 134 -13.40 2.08 -23.30
N TRP A 135 -14.03 3.09 -23.90
CA TRP A 135 -15.48 3.06 -24.14
C TRP A 135 -15.90 1.98 -25.13
N ARG A 136 -15.15 1.78 -26.21
CA ARG A 136 -15.43 0.76 -27.23
C ARG A 136 -15.27 -0.66 -26.69
N THR A 137 -14.29 -0.87 -25.83
CA THR A 137 -13.94 -2.18 -25.27
C THR A 137 -14.53 -2.45 -23.88
N ARG A 138 -15.39 -1.55 -23.38
CA ARG A 138 -15.96 -1.63 -22.02
C ARG A 138 -16.67 -2.94 -21.67
N LYS A 139 -17.18 -3.69 -22.65
CA LYS A 139 -17.83 -4.98 -22.44
C LYS A 139 -16.86 -6.16 -22.56
N VAL A 140 -15.80 -6.00 -23.35
CA VAL A 140 -14.84 -7.06 -23.65
C VAL A 140 -13.74 -7.14 -22.59
N ILE A 141 -13.23 -5.98 -22.17
CA ILE A 141 -12.14 -5.90 -21.17
C ILE A 141 -12.50 -6.61 -19.85
N PRO A 142 -13.69 -6.42 -19.25
CA PRO A 142 -14.02 -7.12 -18.00
C PRO A 142 -14.04 -8.65 -18.15
N VAL A 143 -14.50 -9.15 -19.29
CA VAL A 143 -14.54 -10.60 -19.57
C VAL A 143 -13.13 -11.16 -19.72
N ILE A 144 -12.27 -10.47 -20.47
CA ILE A 144 -10.85 -10.86 -20.61
C ILE A 144 -10.17 -10.84 -19.23
N PHE A 145 -10.42 -9.80 -18.44
CA PHE A 145 -9.83 -9.67 -17.10
C PHE A 145 -10.28 -10.79 -16.15
N LEU A 146 -11.57 -11.15 -16.21
CA LEU A 146 -12.10 -12.27 -15.44
C LEU A 146 -11.43 -13.60 -15.84
N VAL A 147 -11.24 -13.84 -17.13
CA VAL A 147 -10.52 -15.04 -17.62
C VAL A 147 -9.08 -15.05 -17.13
N VAL A 148 -8.39 -13.90 -17.18
CA VAL A 148 -7.01 -13.77 -16.69
C VAL A 148 -6.93 -14.04 -15.18
N ILE A 149 -7.91 -13.56 -14.38
CA ILE A 149 -7.97 -13.85 -12.95
C ILE A 149 -8.15 -15.35 -12.70
N LEU A 150 -9.06 -16.02 -13.39
CA LEU A 150 -9.29 -17.46 -13.23
C LEU A 150 -8.05 -18.30 -13.60
N ILE A 151 -7.35 -17.90 -14.68
CA ILE A 151 -6.09 -18.52 -15.06
C ILE A 151 -5.02 -18.26 -13.98
N GLY A 152 -4.93 -17.03 -13.48
CA GLY A 152 -3.99 -16.65 -12.41
C GLY A 152 -4.24 -17.43 -11.12
N ASP A 153 -5.50 -17.61 -10.73
CA ASP A 153 -5.89 -18.39 -9.56
C ASP A 153 -5.49 -19.87 -9.73
N HIS A 154 -5.74 -20.45 -10.90
CA HIS A 154 -5.32 -21.81 -11.20
C HIS A 154 -3.81 -22.01 -11.08
N PHE A 155 -2.99 -21.10 -11.66
CA PHE A 155 -1.54 -21.15 -11.54
C PHE A 155 -1.04 -20.86 -10.12
N SER A 156 -1.73 -20.00 -9.37
CA SER A 156 -1.41 -19.72 -7.98
C SER A 156 -1.53 -20.97 -7.10
N ASN A 157 -2.55 -21.79 -7.32
CA ASN A 157 -2.73 -23.05 -6.59
C ASN A 157 -1.66 -24.11 -6.92
N LEU A 158 -0.99 -23.99 -8.07
CA LEU A 158 0.13 -24.87 -8.47
C LEU A 158 1.47 -24.39 -7.92
N CYS A 159 1.54 -23.18 -7.34
CA CYS A 159 2.78 -22.63 -6.82
C CYS A 159 3.12 -23.26 -5.46
N PRO A 160 4.29 -23.93 -5.30
CA PRO A 160 4.69 -24.43 -3.99
C PRO A 160 5.04 -23.25 -3.08
N TYR A 161 4.26 -23.07 -2.03
CA TYR A 161 4.57 -22.08 -1.00
C TYR A 161 5.70 -22.58 -0.13
N ALA A 162 6.84 -21.90 -0.17
CA ALA A 162 7.96 -22.19 0.71
C ALA A 162 7.80 -21.40 2.02
N TYR A 163 7.55 -22.10 3.12
CA TYR A 163 7.32 -21.55 4.46
C TYR A 163 8.59 -21.45 5.32
N GLY A 164 9.77 -21.27 4.71
CA GLY A 164 11.03 -21.22 5.44
C GLY A 164 11.80 -19.92 5.23
N TYR A 165 12.64 -19.59 6.21
CA TYR A 165 13.60 -18.47 6.10
C TYR A 165 14.63 -18.70 4.99
N ASP A 166 14.80 -19.95 4.54
CA ASP A 166 15.73 -20.37 3.46
C ASP A 166 15.42 -19.71 2.11
N VAL A 167 14.22 -19.15 1.93
CA VAL A 167 13.79 -18.54 0.67
C VAL A 167 14.15 -17.05 0.58
N ILE A 168 14.48 -16.43 1.70
CA ILE A 168 14.95 -15.04 1.71
C ILE A 168 16.45 -15.02 1.39
N LYS A 169 16.80 -15.39 0.17
CA LYS A 169 18.15 -15.19 -0.35
C LYS A 169 18.38 -13.69 -0.52
N VAL A 170 19.00 -13.09 0.47
CA VAL A 170 19.45 -11.70 0.39
C VAL A 170 20.54 -11.63 -0.69
N PRO A 171 20.44 -10.75 -1.71
CA PRO A 171 21.42 -10.70 -2.79
C PRO A 171 22.80 -10.17 -2.37
N LYS A 172 22.98 -9.76 -1.12
CA LYS A 172 24.28 -9.37 -0.55
C LYS A 172 24.77 -10.40 0.44
N MET A 173 25.96 -10.92 0.21
CA MET A 173 26.70 -11.72 1.17
C MET A 173 26.95 -10.89 2.44
N ASN A 174 26.16 -11.15 3.47
CA ASN A 174 26.38 -10.63 4.81
C ASN A 174 27.10 -11.67 5.67
N GLU A 175 27.83 -11.24 6.70
CA GLU A 175 28.54 -12.14 7.62
C GLU A 175 27.62 -13.21 8.24
N SER A 176 26.34 -12.87 8.47
CA SER A 176 25.33 -13.82 8.94
C SER A 176 25.03 -14.93 7.94
N LEU A 177 25.03 -14.66 6.63
CA LEU A 177 24.83 -15.65 5.57
C LEU A 177 26.02 -16.59 5.43
N ILE A 178 27.23 -16.06 5.64
CA ILE A 178 28.47 -16.87 5.65
C ILE A 178 28.46 -17.79 6.88
N ALA A 179 28.04 -17.28 8.04
CA ALA A 179 27.91 -18.07 9.26
C ALA A 179 26.85 -19.18 9.11
N ASP A 180 25.69 -18.88 8.50
CA ASP A 180 24.64 -19.86 8.22
C ASP A 180 25.13 -20.94 7.24
N GLN A 181 25.87 -20.58 6.20
CA GLN A 181 26.49 -21.55 5.28
C GLN A 181 27.51 -22.45 5.97
N MET A 182 28.35 -21.89 6.84
CA MET A 182 29.31 -22.67 7.62
C MET A 182 28.63 -23.64 8.59
N ILE A 183 27.49 -23.21 9.18
CA ILE A 183 26.69 -24.06 10.07
C ILE A 183 26.01 -25.17 9.25
N GLU A 184 25.47 -24.86 8.07
CA GLU A 184 24.81 -25.82 7.19
C GLU A 184 25.78 -26.88 6.63
N GLU A 185 27.02 -26.49 6.33
CA GLU A 185 28.08 -27.41 5.86
C GLU A 185 28.59 -28.34 6.97
N ASN A 186 28.69 -27.87 8.21
CA ASN A 186 29.32 -28.65 9.29
C ASN A 186 28.31 -29.38 10.20
N PHE A 187 27.05 -28.92 10.28
CA PHE A 187 26.07 -29.43 11.26
C PHE A 187 24.77 -29.92 10.66
N THR A 188 24.66 -30.00 9.33
CA THR A 188 23.42 -30.34 8.63
C THR A 188 22.31 -29.30 8.92
N LYS A 189 21.34 -29.09 8.02
CA LYS A 189 20.24 -28.12 8.20
C LYS A 189 19.64 -28.24 9.60
N SER A 190 19.98 -27.32 10.49
CA SER A 190 19.37 -27.24 11.80
C SER A 190 17.94 -26.73 11.62
N ASN A 191 16.98 -27.65 11.58
CA ASN A 191 15.58 -27.27 11.71
C ASN A 191 15.40 -26.67 13.09
N LEU A 192 15.17 -25.37 13.17
CA LEU A 192 14.87 -24.63 14.42
C LEU A 192 13.74 -25.28 15.25
N CYS A 193 12.94 -26.17 14.66
CA CYS A 193 11.95 -26.99 15.35
C CYS A 193 12.54 -27.98 16.38
N LEU A 194 13.79 -28.39 16.25
CA LEU A 194 14.36 -29.37 17.18
C LEU A 194 14.80 -28.75 18.52
N LEU A 195 15.00 -27.45 18.58
CA LEU A 195 15.34 -26.74 19.83
C LEU A 195 14.16 -26.63 20.80
N TYR A 196 12.92 -26.73 20.30
CA TYR A 196 11.70 -26.63 21.13
C TYR A 196 11.15 -27.98 21.58
N THR A 197 11.60 -29.07 21.01
CA THR A 197 11.08 -30.42 21.31
C THR A 197 12.03 -31.29 22.11
N SER A 198 13.23 -30.81 22.44
CA SER A 198 14.13 -31.51 23.36
C SER A 198 13.66 -31.26 24.79
N PRO A 199 13.22 -32.29 25.53
CA PRO A 199 12.88 -32.12 26.92
C PRO A 199 14.17 -31.68 27.66
N SER A 200 14.03 -30.66 28.51
CA SER A 200 15.12 -30.18 29.34
C SER A 200 15.67 -31.34 30.17
N PRO A 201 17.01 -31.53 30.26
CA PRO A 201 17.59 -32.59 31.08
C PRO A 201 17.41 -32.37 32.59
N ARG A 202 16.52 -31.49 33.01
CA ARG A 202 16.32 -31.07 34.40
C ARG A 202 14.91 -31.26 34.91
N ASP A 203 14.05 -31.99 34.19
CA ASP A 203 12.73 -32.40 34.70
C ASP A 203 12.72 -33.87 35.06
#